data_e3fd53ca3681c80fb514c564e525e1f6
#
_entry.id   e3fd53ca3681c80fb514c564e525e1f6
#
_cell.length_a   1.000
_cell.length_b   1.000
_cell.length_c   1.000
_cell.angle_alpha   90.00
_cell.angle_beta   90.00
_cell.angle_gamma   90.00
#
_symmetry.space_group_name_H-M   'P 1'
#
loop_
_entity.id
_entity.type
_entity.pdbx_description
1 polymer ?
#
loop_
_entity_poly.entity_id
_entity_poly.type
_entity_poly.pdbx_seq_one_letter_code
_entity_poly.pdbx_strand_id
1 'polypeptide(L)'
;MIEVKNLVKRYGDHYAVNHLSFTVEDGQIFGFLGPNGAGKSTTMNIMTGYLAATEGQVLVEGHDILEEPEAARACIGYLPEIPPLYPDMTVEEYLRFCAELKKIPKEQRTDQLTKVLALTHLEDMSARLIRNLSKGYRQRVGLAQAILGFPKIIILDEPTVGLDPKQVVEIRDLIRHLARTTP
;
A
#
# COMPACT_ATOMS: atom_id res chain seq x y z
N MET A 1 -0.34 13.93 3.85
CA MET A 1 -1.65 14.04 4.57
C MET A 1 -2.78 13.38 3.76
N ILE A 2 -3.72 12.66 4.41
CA ILE A 2 -5.00 12.18 3.82
C ILE A 2 -6.17 12.84 4.55
N GLU A 3 -7.13 13.37 3.82
CA GLU A 3 -8.38 13.87 4.36
C GLU A 3 -9.57 13.09 3.76
N VAL A 4 -10.38 12.49 4.60
CA VAL A 4 -11.64 11.84 4.22
C VAL A 4 -12.79 12.67 4.77
N LYS A 5 -13.67 13.15 3.88
CA LYS A 5 -14.75 14.09 4.21
C LYS A 5 -16.10 13.47 3.87
N ASN A 6 -16.88 13.18 4.90
CA ASN A 6 -18.26 12.69 4.80
C ASN A 6 -18.43 11.52 3.81
N LEU A 7 -17.51 10.57 3.85
CA LEU A 7 -17.42 9.47 2.89
C LEU A 7 -18.60 8.51 3.05
N VAL A 8 -19.31 8.26 1.96
CA VAL A 8 -20.40 7.29 1.88
C VAL A 8 -20.13 6.30 0.76
N LYS A 9 -20.30 5.01 1.04
CA LYS A 9 -20.41 3.98 0.03
C LYS A 9 -21.63 3.12 0.28
N ARG A 10 -22.53 3.10 -0.71
CA ARG A 10 -23.78 2.36 -0.66
C ARG A 10 -23.90 1.37 -1.81
N TYR A 11 -24.40 0.18 -1.52
CA TYR A 11 -24.75 -0.86 -2.48
C TYR A 11 -26.24 -1.19 -2.31
N GLY A 12 -27.08 -0.66 -3.21
CA GLY A 12 -28.54 -0.68 -2.99
C GLY A 12 -28.90 0.03 -1.70
N ASP A 13 -29.57 -0.67 -0.79
CA ASP A 13 -29.98 -0.14 0.53
C ASP A 13 -28.93 -0.36 1.64
N HIS A 14 -27.83 -1.06 1.34
CA HIS A 14 -26.78 -1.35 2.32
C HIS A 14 -25.67 -0.29 2.30
N TYR A 15 -25.39 0.31 3.46
CA TYR A 15 -24.26 1.21 3.67
C TYR A 15 -23.01 0.41 4.05
N ALA A 16 -22.04 0.31 3.14
CA ALA A 16 -20.73 -0.25 3.43
C ALA A 16 -19.81 0.75 4.15
N VAL A 17 -19.97 2.06 3.86
CA VAL A 17 -19.36 3.17 4.58
C VAL A 17 -20.44 4.21 4.78
N ASN A 18 -20.60 4.73 6.00
CA ASN A 18 -21.68 5.65 6.35
C ASN A 18 -21.12 6.93 6.99
N HIS A 19 -21.07 8.02 6.22
CA HIS A 19 -20.64 9.37 6.62
C HIS A 19 -19.33 9.41 7.42
N LEU A 20 -18.30 8.67 6.95
CA LEU A 20 -17.00 8.58 7.61
C LEU A 20 -16.17 9.83 7.31
N SER A 21 -15.64 10.47 8.36
CA SER A 21 -14.71 11.59 8.23
C SER A 21 -13.54 11.43 9.18
N PHE A 22 -12.32 11.62 8.67
CA PHE A 22 -11.09 11.63 9.46
C PHE A 22 -9.95 12.26 8.66
N THR A 23 -8.89 12.63 9.36
CA THR A 23 -7.64 13.12 8.76
C THR A 23 -6.47 12.30 9.30
N VAL A 24 -5.52 11.99 8.43
CA VAL A 24 -4.23 11.39 8.79
C VAL A 24 -3.14 12.38 8.43
N GLU A 25 -2.46 12.88 9.45
CA GLU A 25 -1.39 13.86 9.29
C GLU A 25 -0.08 13.21 8.82
N ASP A 26 0.85 14.02 8.33
CA ASP A 26 2.17 13.56 7.93
C ASP A 26 2.93 12.95 9.11
N GLY A 27 3.63 11.85 8.86
CA GLY A 27 4.37 11.10 9.89
C GLY A 27 3.49 10.31 10.88
N GLN A 28 2.17 10.35 10.74
CA GLN A 28 1.25 9.63 11.61
C GLN A 28 1.07 8.17 11.15
N ILE A 29 1.11 7.22 12.11
CA ILE A 29 0.62 5.86 11.91
C ILE A 29 -0.83 5.80 12.36
N PHE A 30 -1.74 5.60 11.41
CA PHE A 30 -3.17 5.53 11.68
C PHE A 30 -3.67 4.08 11.50
N GLY A 31 -4.39 3.55 12.49
CA GLY A 31 -4.93 2.20 12.47
C GLY A 31 -6.45 2.16 12.26
N PHE A 32 -6.89 1.49 11.20
CA PHE A 32 -8.29 1.15 11.01
C PHE A 32 -8.63 -0.09 11.83
N LEU A 33 -9.48 0.06 12.86
CA LEU A 33 -9.95 -1.02 13.70
C LEU A 33 -11.45 -1.23 13.51
N GLY A 34 -11.88 -2.48 13.54
CA GLY A 34 -13.29 -2.84 13.44
C GLY A 34 -13.50 -4.30 13.04
N PRO A 35 -14.70 -4.85 13.24
CA PRO A 35 -15.03 -6.21 12.84
C PRO A 35 -15.00 -6.39 11.31
N ASN A 36 -15.05 -7.64 10.86
CA ASN A 36 -15.20 -7.93 9.44
C ASN A 36 -16.53 -7.37 8.95
N GLY A 37 -16.54 -6.79 7.75
CA GLY A 37 -17.71 -6.12 7.20
C GLY A 37 -17.92 -4.66 7.67
N ALA A 38 -17.06 -4.11 8.54
CA ALA A 38 -17.15 -2.70 9.00
C ALA A 38 -16.74 -1.66 7.94
N GLY A 39 -16.52 -2.05 6.69
CA GLY A 39 -16.16 -1.12 5.61
C GLY A 39 -14.67 -0.75 5.53
N LYS A 40 -13.78 -1.39 6.27
CA LYS A 40 -12.32 -1.09 6.27
C LYS A 40 -11.71 -1.15 4.87
N SER A 41 -11.77 -2.33 4.23
CA SER A 41 -11.20 -2.53 2.87
C SER A 41 -11.95 -1.71 1.82
N THR A 42 -13.26 -1.49 1.99
CA THR A 42 -14.04 -0.58 1.13
C THR A 42 -13.49 0.85 1.21
N THR A 43 -13.23 1.34 2.42
CA THR A 43 -12.64 2.68 2.62
C THR A 43 -11.24 2.77 2.03
N MET A 44 -10.38 1.76 2.25
CA MET A 44 -9.03 1.71 1.66
C MET A 44 -9.07 1.67 0.13
N ASN A 45 -10.00 0.91 -0.46
CA ASN A 45 -10.21 0.87 -1.91
C ASN A 45 -10.66 2.21 -2.49
N ILE A 46 -11.44 3.00 -1.73
CA ILE A 46 -11.81 4.36 -2.14
C ILE A 46 -10.61 5.29 -2.03
N MET A 47 -9.86 5.26 -0.93
CA MET A 47 -8.67 6.10 -0.73
C MET A 47 -7.58 5.84 -1.77
N THR A 48 -7.49 4.61 -2.31
CA THR A 48 -6.53 4.25 -3.36
C THR A 48 -7.05 4.49 -4.79
N GLY A 49 -8.29 4.97 -4.92
CA GLY A 49 -8.93 5.21 -6.22
C GLY A 49 -9.31 3.93 -6.99
N TYR A 50 -9.34 2.78 -6.30
CA TYR A 50 -9.80 1.52 -6.89
C TYR A 50 -11.33 1.45 -6.98
N LEU A 51 -12.02 2.14 -6.06
CA LEU A 51 -13.47 2.19 -5.95
C LEU A 51 -13.93 3.63 -5.81
N ALA A 52 -14.95 4.05 -6.57
CA ALA A 52 -15.57 5.35 -6.39
C ALA A 52 -16.48 5.38 -5.16
N ALA A 53 -16.46 6.50 -4.42
CA ALA A 53 -17.44 6.77 -3.37
C ALA A 53 -18.84 6.99 -3.95
N THR A 54 -19.89 6.82 -3.13
CA THR A 54 -21.25 7.23 -3.48
C THR A 54 -21.42 8.73 -3.20
N GLU A 55 -20.89 9.20 -2.06
CA GLU A 55 -20.88 10.60 -1.65
C GLU A 55 -19.61 10.88 -0.83
N GLY A 56 -19.29 12.16 -0.66
CA GLY A 56 -18.13 12.61 0.08
C GLY A 56 -16.88 12.72 -0.78
N GLN A 57 -15.75 13.02 -0.13
CA GLN A 57 -14.51 13.35 -0.82
C GLN A 57 -13.31 12.70 -0.11
N VAL A 58 -12.31 12.34 -0.89
CA VAL A 58 -11.00 11.92 -0.38
C VAL A 58 -9.92 12.75 -1.04
N LEU A 59 -9.16 13.46 -0.22
CA LEU A 59 -7.99 14.24 -0.64
C LEU A 59 -6.71 13.54 -0.19
N VAL A 60 -5.77 13.41 -1.10
CA VAL A 60 -4.45 12.82 -0.88
C VAL A 60 -3.41 13.87 -1.25
N GLU A 61 -2.68 14.38 -0.29
CA GLU A 61 -1.75 15.50 -0.50
C GLU A 61 -2.42 16.72 -1.18
N GLY A 62 -3.70 16.96 -0.87
CA GLY A 62 -4.50 18.02 -1.48
C GLY A 62 -5.13 17.66 -2.82
N HIS A 63 -4.78 16.54 -3.44
CA HIS A 63 -5.35 16.07 -4.71
C HIS A 63 -6.61 15.22 -4.47
N ASP A 64 -7.70 15.55 -5.11
CA ASP A 64 -8.92 14.74 -5.06
C ASP A 64 -8.72 13.41 -5.83
N ILE A 65 -9.02 12.29 -5.17
CA ILE A 65 -8.81 10.95 -5.76
C ILE A 65 -9.69 10.69 -7.00
N LEU A 66 -10.79 11.39 -7.16
CA LEU A 66 -11.68 11.27 -8.32
C LEU A 66 -11.34 12.28 -9.43
N GLU A 67 -11.06 13.53 -9.05
CA GLU A 67 -10.81 14.62 -10.00
C GLU A 67 -9.36 14.62 -10.52
N GLU A 68 -8.40 14.26 -9.65
CA GLU A 68 -6.97 14.23 -9.94
C GLU A 68 -6.33 12.85 -9.65
N PRO A 69 -6.87 11.75 -10.23
CA PRO A 69 -6.51 10.39 -9.81
C PRO A 69 -5.04 10.02 -10.04
N GLU A 70 -4.39 10.59 -11.06
CA GLU A 70 -2.96 10.31 -11.31
C GLU A 70 -2.07 10.98 -10.27
N ALA A 71 -2.33 12.25 -9.95
CA ALA A 71 -1.59 13.00 -8.94
C ALA A 71 -1.77 12.40 -7.55
N ALA A 72 -3.01 12.12 -7.15
CA ALA A 72 -3.32 11.48 -5.87
C ALA A 72 -2.65 10.11 -5.72
N ARG A 73 -2.77 9.22 -6.73
CA ARG A 73 -2.17 7.88 -6.70
C ARG A 73 -0.66 7.88 -6.74
N ALA A 74 -0.03 8.89 -7.35
CA ALA A 74 1.43 9.03 -7.33
C ALA A 74 1.97 9.22 -5.90
N CYS A 75 1.16 9.77 -4.99
CA CYS A 75 1.52 9.96 -3.59
C CYS A 75 1.33 8.70 -2.72
N ILE A 76 0.69 7.65 -3.25
CA ILE A 76 0.27 6.46 -2.48
C ILE A 76 1.12 5.23 -2.85
N GLY A 77 1.60 4.53 -1.83
CA GLY A 77 2.00 3.14 -1.90
C GLY A 77 0.90 2.25 -1.30
N TYR A 78 0.45 1.23 -2.02
CA TYR A 78 -0.63 0.37 -1.55
C TYR A 78 -0.22 -1.10 -1.52
N LEU A 79 -0.44 -1.73 -0.37
CA LEU A 79 -0.35 -3.18 -0.18
C LEU A 79 -1.75 -3.71 0.14
N PRO A 80 -2.44 -4.38 -0.79
CA PRO A 80 -3.69 -5.08 -0.50
C PRO A 80 -3.45 -6.35 0.32
N GLU A 81 -4.49 -6.90 0.95
CA GLU A 81 -4.44 -8.15 1.73
C GLU A 81 -3.77 -9.30 0.95
N ILE A 82 -4.08 -9.42 -0.34
CA ILE A 82 -3.43 -10.36 -1.26
C ILE A 82 -2.66 -9.56 -2.31
N PRO A 83 -1.32 -9.48 -2.19
CA PRO A 83 -0.52 -8.74 -3.17
C PRO A 83 -0.64 -9.35 -4.59
N PRO A 84 -0.88 -8.52 -5.63
CA PRO A 84 -1.02 -8.97 -7.01
C PRO A 84 0.35 -9.28 -7.64
N LEU A 85 1.00 -10.34 -7.18
CA LEU A 85 2.34 -10.72 -7.62
C LEU A 85 2.29 -11.56 -8.91
N TYR A 86 3.32 -11.45 -9.74
CA TYR A 86 3.52 -12.31 -10.91
C TYR A 86 4.41 -13.52 -10.53
N PRO A 87 3.83 -14.72 -10.37
CA PRO A 87 4.53 -15.91 -9.83
C PRO A 87 5.74 -16.36 -10.65
N ASP A 88 5.72 -16.11 -11.96
CA ASP A 88 6.75 -16.55 -12.92
C ASP A 88 7.88 -15.53 -13.10
N MET A 89 7.83 -14.38 -12.43
CA MET A 89 8.91 -13.42 -12.35
C MET A 89 9.77 -13.69 -11.12
N THR A 90 11.05 -13.33 -11.19
CA THR A 90 11.90 -13.16 -10.01
C THR A 90 11.46 -11.91 -9.24
N VAL A 91 11.88 -11.79 -7.98
CA VAL A 91 11.60 -10.60 -7.18
C VAL A 91 12.13 -9.34 -7.86
N GLU A 92 13.37 -9.40 -8.37
CA GLU A 92 13.99 -8.26 -9.04
C GLU A 92 13.26 -7.88 -10.33
N GLU A 93 12.91 -8.85 -11.19
CA GLU A 93 12.16 -8.59 -12.42
C GLU A 93 10.81 -7.94 -12.13
N TYR A 94 10.09 -8.44 -11.13
CA TYR A 94 8.81 -7.89 -10.71
C TYR A 94 8.94 -6.45 -10.20
N LEU A 95 9.92 -6.17 -9.34
CA LEU A 95 10.12 -4.82 -8.82
C LEU A 95 10.60 -3.85 -9.91
N ARG A 96 11.41 -4.28 -10.87
CA ARG A 96 11.77 -3.48 -12.06
C ARG A 96 10.55 -3.15 -12.90
N PHE A 97 9.68 -4.11 -13.14
CA PHE A 97 8.41 -3.91 -13.83
C PHE A 97 7.52 -2.90 -13.09
N CYS A 98 7.40 -3.02 -11.75
CA CYS A 98 6.65 -2.05 -10.94
C CYS A 98 7.26 -0.64 -11.01
N ALA A 99 8.58 -0.52 -11.05
CA ALA A 99 9.27 0.76 -11.20
C ALA A 99 8.95 1.43 -12.55
N GLU A 100 8.80 0.63 -13.60
CA GLU A 100 8.38 1.14 -14.92
C GLU A 100 6.93 1.62 -14.92
N LEU A 101 6.03 0.85 -14.34
CA LEU A 101 4.61 1.24 -14.22
C LEU A 101 4.44 2.52 -13.39
N LYS A 102 5.24 2.69 -12.33
CA LYS A 102 5.27 3.92 -11.51
C LYS A 102 5.99 5.09 -12.19
N LYS A 103 6.43 4.94 -13.45
CA LYS A 103 7.14 5.97 -14.23
C LYS A 103 8.41 6.47 -13.54
N ILE A 104 9.07 5.64 -12.71
CA ILE A 104 10.34 6.00 -12.07
C ILE A 104 11.41 6.19 -13.15
N PRO A 105 12.16 7.30 -13.14
CA PRO A 105 13.24 7.56 -14.12
C PRO A 105 14.24 6.41 -14.17
N LYS A 106 14.65 6.02 -15.39
CA LYS A 106 15.50 4.82 -15.60
C LYS A 106 16.80 4.86 -14.80
N GLU A 107 17.39 6.01 -14.69
CA GLU A 107 18.64 6.29 -13.95
C GLU A 107 18.49 6.08 -12.44
N GLN A 108 17.28 6.22 -11.89
CA GLN A 108 17.01 6.07 -10.45
C GLN A 108 16.59 4.66 -10.08
N ARG A 109 16.14 3.83 -11.04
CA ARG A 109 15.51 2.53 -10.76
C ARG A 109 16.42 1.58 -9.99
N THR A 110 17.68 1.47 -10.41
CA THR A 110 18.64 0.55 -9.78
C THR A 110 18.93 0.95 -8.33
N ASP A 111 19.15 2.23 -8.06
CA ASP A 111 19.37 2.74 -6.70
C ASP A 111 18.13 2.51 -5.81
N GLN A 112 16.96 2.84 -6.32
CA GLN A 112 15.71 2.62 -5.58
C GLN A 112 15.43 1.13 -5.31
N LEU A 113 15.66 0.26 -6.30
CA LEU A 113 15.52 -1.19 -6.09
C LEU A 113 16.45 -1.69 -4.99
N THR A 114 17.72 -1.30 -5.02
CA THR A 114 18.69 -1.69 -3.99
C THR A 114 18.23 -1.26 -2.60
N LYS A 115 17.77 0.00 -2.45
CA LYS A 115 17.26 0.51 -1.18
C LYS A 115 16.02 -0.25 -0.71
N VAL A 116 15.07 -0.50 -1.61
CA VAL A 116 13.82 -1.19 -1.28
C VAL A 116 14.07 -2.64 -0.89
N LEU A 117 14.95 -3.37 -1.61
CA LEU A 117 15.34 -4.73 -1.27
C LEU A 117 15.96 -4.80 0.12
N ALA A 118 16.88 -3.88 0.45
CA ALA A 118 17.50 -3.79 1.77
C ALA A 118 16.46 -3.51 2.86
N LEU A 119 15.59 -2.51 2.67
CA LEU A 119 14.54 -2.15 3.62
C LEU A 119 13.57 -3.31 3.91
N THR A 120 13.29 -4.15 2.92
CA THR A 120 12.34 -5.26 3.05
C THR A 120 13.01 -6.60 3.35
N HIS A 121 14.35 -6.62 3.49
CA HIS A 121 15.17 -7.82 3.70
C HIS A 121 14.93 -8.88 2.61
N LEU A 122 15.01 -8.46 1.36
CA LEU A 122 14.80 -9.30 0.17
C LEU A 122 16.08 -9.47 -0.67
N GLU A 123 17.24 -8.98 -0.23
CA GLU A 123 18.49 -9.02 -1.01
C GLU A 123 18.82 -10.45 -1.45
N ASP A 124 18.82 -11.41 -0.51
CA ASP A 124 19.12 -12.82 -0.79
C ASP A 124 18.02 -13.55 -1.58
N MET A 125 16.86 -12.91 -1.73
CA MET A 125 15.72 -13.47 -2.46
C MET A 125 15.50 -12.83 -3.83
N SER A 126 16.28 -11.81 -4.19
CA SER A 126 16.09 -10.99 -5.39
C SER A 126 16.03 -11.80 -6.70
N ALA A 127 16.88 -12.81 -6.82
CA ALA A 127 16.94 -13.70 -7.99
C ALA A 127 15.97 -14.89 -7.94
N ARG A 128 15.20 -15.07 -6.86
CA ARG A 128 14.25 -16.18 -6.74
C ARG A 128 12.93 -15.88 -7.43
N LEU A 129 12.35 -16.90 -8.06
CA LEU A 129 10.98 -16.84 -8.58
C LEU A 129 9.97 -16.64 -7.43
N ILE A 130 9.04 -15.74 -7.61
CA ILE A 130 8.03 -15.38 -6.60
C ILE A 130 7.19 -16.59 -6.18
N ARG A 131 6.87 -17.50 -7.10
CA ARG A 131 6.14 -18.74 -6.78
C ARG A 131 6.86 -19.64 -5.77
N ASN A 132 8.19 -19.56 -5.69
CA ASN A 132 9.01 -20.37 -4.79
C ASN A 132 9.23 -19.71 -3.41
N LEU A 133 8.63 -18.56 -3.17
CA LEU A 133 8.71 -17.85 -1.90
C LEU A 133 7.64 -18.32 -0.91
N SER A 134 7.99 -18.32 0.38
CA SER A 134 6.99 -18.48 1.45
C SER A 134 5.97 -17.32 1.45
N LYS A 135 4.84 -17.50 2.13
CA LYS A 135 3.82 -16.45 2.27
C LYS A 135 4.43 -15.15 2.83
N GLY A 136 5.29 -15.25 3.87
CA GLY A 136 5.94 -14.09 4.48
C GLY A 136 6.85 -13.34 3.51
N TYR A 137 7.63 -14.07 2.71
CA TYR A 137 8.45 -13.42 1.66
C TYR A 137 7.60 -12.79 0.56
N ARG A 138 6.50 -13.41 0.14
CA ARG A 138 5.55 -12.80 -0.81
C ARG A 138 4.94 -11.52 -0.25
N GLN A 139 4.61 -11.49 1.04
CA GLN A 139 4.13 -10.28 1.70
C GLN A 139 5.19 -9.16 1.70
N ARG A 140 6.46 -9.51 1.93
CA ARG A 140 7.58 -8.55 1.83
C ARG A 140 7.77 -8.02 0.40
N VAL A 141 7.58 -8.86 -0.63
CA VAL A 141 7.60 -8.40 -2.04
C VAL A 141 6.46 -7.42 -2.32
N GLY A 142 5.26 -7.69 -1.81
CA GLY A 142 4.14 -6.76 -1.89
C GLY A 142 4.42 -5.42 -1.19
N LEU A 143 5.04 -5.47 0.00
CA LEU A 143 5.47 -4.26 0.72
C LEU A 143 6.57 -3.51 -0.05
N ALA A 144 7.55 -4.22 -0.61
CA ALA A 144 8.59 -3.65 -1.46
C ALA A 144 7.99 -2.88 -2.66
N GLN A 145 7.00 -3.48 -3.33
CA GLN A 145 6.25 -2.83 -4.41
C GLN A 145 5.49 -1.59 -3.91
N ALA A 146 4.89 -1.63 -2.72
CA ALA A 146 4.17 -0.49 -2.16
C ALA A 146 5.11 0.70 -1.91
N ILE A 147 6.28 0.47 -1.28
CA ILE A 147 7.23 1.53 -0.94
C ILE A 147 8.14 1.99 -2.09
N LEU A 148 8.15 1.26 -3.20
CA LEU A 148 8.94 1.62 -4.38
C LEU A 148 8.48 2.97 -4.94
N GLY A 149 9.41 3.88 -5.17
CA GLY A 149 9.13 5.28 -5.49
C GLY A 149 9.09 6.18 -4.26
N PHE A 150 9.23 5.63 -3.06
CA PHE A 150 9.18 6.34 -1.78
C PHE A 150 7.97 7.27 -1.66
N PRO A 151 6.75 6.70 -1.76
CA PRO A 151 5.52 7.49 -1.69
C PRO A 151 5.38 8.12 -0.31
N LYS A 152 4.76 9.31 -0.25
CA LYS A 152 4.51 10.02 1.02
C LYS A 152 3.54 9.28 1.94
N ILE A 153 2.64 8.49 1.36
CA ILE A 153 1.59 7.78 2.08
C ILE A 153 1.67 6.29 1.75
N ILE A 154 1.63 5.46 2.77
CA ILE A 154 1.60 3.99 2.62
C ILE A 154 0.31 3.47 3.24
N ILE A 155 -0.52 2.83 2.42
CA ILE A 155 -1.77 2.18 2.83
C ILE A 155 -1.53 0.67 2.84
N LEU A 156 -1.80 0.01 3.98
CA LEU A 156 -1.58 -1.42 4.17
C LEU A 156 -2.89 -2.08 4.61
N ASP A 157 -3.41 -3.00 3.80
CA ASP A 157 -4.60 -3.77 4.15
C ASP A 157 -4.16 -5.15 4.68
N GLU A 158 -4.39 -5.40 5.97
CA GLU A 158 -4.09 -6.64 6.67
C GLU A 158 -2.63 -7.17 6.45
N PRO A 159 -1.57 -6.33 6.61
CA PRO A 159 -0.21 -6.67 6.19
C PRO A 159 0.41 -7.88 6.90
N THR A 160 -0.22 -8.38 7.97
CA THR A 160 0.28 -9.49 8.79
C THR A 160 -0.57 -10.74 8.73
N VAL A 161 -1.63 -10.77 7.93
CA VAL A 161 -2.54 -11.92 7.84
C VAL A 161 -1.83 -13.18 7.37
N GLY A 162 -1.98 -14.25 8.16
CA GLY A 162 -1.43 -15.58 7.86
C GLY A 162 0.09 -15.68 7.91
N LEU A 163 0.73 -14.76 8.61
CA LEU A 163 2.15 -14.83 8.97
C LEU A 163 2.31 -15.51 10.33
N ASP A 164 3.45 -16.16 10.55
CA ASP A 164 3.82 -16.68 11.87
C ASP A 164 4.17 -15.53 12.84
N PRO A 165 4.15 -15.77 14.16
CA PRO A 165 4.39 -14.72 15.16
C PRO A 165 5.71 -13.97 14.97
N LYS A 166 6.79 -14.63 14.53
CA LYS A 166 8.09 -13.99 14.29
C LYS A 166 8.00 -13.03 13.10
N GLN A 167 7.42 -13.47 12.00
CA GLN A 167 7.22 -12.65 10.81
C GLN A 167 6.30 -11.44 11.09
N VAL A 168 5.28 -11.60 11.94
CA VAL A 168 4.42 -10.49 12.37
C VAL A 168 5.24 -9.39 13.05
N VAL A 169 6.13 -9.77 13.96
CA VAL A 169 7.02 -8.80 14.64
C VAL A 169 7.92 -8.09 13.63
N GLU A 170 8.57 -8.85 12.74
CA GLU A 170 9.46 -8.31 11.71
C GLU A 170 8.75 -7.31 10.79
N ILE A 171 7.53 -7.62 10.32
CA ILE A 171 6.75 -6.70 9.47
C ILE A 171 6.32 -5.45 10.26
N ARG A 172 5.93 -5.58 11.52
CA ARG A 172 5.58 -4.42 12.36
C ARG A 172 6.77 -3.50 12.58
N ASP A 173 7.95 -4.05 12.83
CA ASP A 173 9.16 -3.26 13.03
C ASP A 173 9.57 -2.56 11.72
N LEU A 174 9.43 -3.22 10.59
CA LEU A 174 9.63 -2.62 9.28
C LEU A 174 8.66 -1.45 9.04
N ILE A 175 7.36 -1.61 9.31
CA ILE A 175 6.37 -0.53 9.19
C ILE A 175 6.75 0.66 10.08
N ARG A 176 7.15 0.42 11.33
CA ARG A 176 7.61 1.48 12.24
C ARG A 176 8.87 2.17 11.74
N HIS A 177 9.80 1.41 11.16
CA HIS A 177 11.01 1.98 10.55
C HIS A 177 10.66 2.88 9.37
N LEU A 178 9.82 2.42 8.47
CA LEU A 178 9.35 3.21 7.32
C LEU A 178 8.69 4.53 7.74
N ALA A 179 7.80 4.49 8.73
CA ALA A 179 7.13 5.69 9.24
C ALA A 179 8.09 6.75 9.85
N ARG A 180 9.30 6.35 10.26
CA ARG A 180 10.32 7.26 10.80
C ARG A 180 11.30 7.76 9.75
N THR A 181 11.46 7.05 8.65
CA THR A 181 12.48 7.29 7.63
C THR A 181 11.93 7.83 6.33
N THR A 182 10.63 7.73 6.13
CA THR A 182 9.96 8.39 4.99
C THR A 182 9.72 9.85 5.39
N PRO A 183 10.22 10.80 4.58
CA PRO A 183 10.09 12.22 4.87
C PRO A 183 8.64 12.71 4.80
#